data_cf7c44feaec309c17b20b3624b483134
#
_entry.id   cf7c44feaec309c17b20b3624b483134
#
_cell.length_a   1.000
_cell.length_b   1.000
_cell.length_c   1.000
_cell.angle_alpha   90.00
_cell.angle_beta   90.00
_cell.angle_gamma   90.00
#
_symmetry.space_group_name_H-M   'P 1'
#
loop_
_entity.id
_entity.type
_entity.pdbx_description
1 polymer ?
#
loop_
_entity_poly.entity_id
_entity_poly.type
_entity_poly.pdbx_seq_one_letter_code
_entity_poly.pdbx_strand_id
1 'polypeptide(L)'
;MKTILLIFSCLLLFCCTTKTRKVTTVHSPNDTVDVYAKDETGQKIYNVISEKAVTANGDPLFGKIRTEVPKQLNDKEFELAKTIVRKYIHRHQADYLPFDSYFQQYLGYKKEGILMVDVALFSSYKIVYQKGVAGITREDYRVKFKFLKDLGKERKRLTINLDKGVIVNE
;
A
#
# COMPACT_ATOMS: atom_id res chain seq x y z
N MET A 1 59.64 4.35 -39.27
CA MET A 1 58.76 3.32 -38.67
C MET A 1 57.93 4.01 -37.61
N LYS A 2 56.65 4.27 -37.90
CA LYS A 2 55.72 4.92 -36.98
C LYS A 2 54.63 3.88 -36.63
N THR A 3 54.66 3.45 -35.37
CA THR A 3 53.69 2.50 -34.81
C THR A 3 52.44 3.27 -34.39
N ILE A 4 51.33 3.05 -35.07
CA ILE A 4 50.03 3.64 -34.72
C ILE A 4 49.38 2.73 -33.71
N LEU A 5 49.18 3.21 -32.48
CA LEU A 5 48.48 2.55 -31.41
C LEU A 5 46.99 2.85 -31.57
N LEU A 6 46.21 1.86 -32.02
CA LEU A 6 44.73 1.93 -32.14
C LEU A 6 44.14 1.68 -30.74
N ILE A 7 43.69 2.73 -30.08
CA ILE A 7 42.93 2.62 -28.82
C ILE A 7 41.48 2.30 -29.20
N PHE A 8 41.08 1.04 -29.00
CA PHE A 8 39.71 0.58 -29.13
C PHE A 8 38.97 0.99 -27.85
N SER A 9 38.25 2.11 -27.95
CA SER A 9 37.34 2.56 -26.89
C SER A 9 36.08 1.72 -26.94
N CYS A 10 35.99 0.67 -26.10
CA CYS A 10 34.75 -0.07 -25.87
C CYS A 10 33.80 0.82 -25.05
N LEU A 11 32.92 1.52 -25.73
CA LEU A 11 31.73 2.11 -25.15
C LEU A 11 30.76 0.95 -24.75
N LEU A 12 30.87 0.50 -23.53
CA LEU A 12 29.85 -0.35 -22.92
C LEU A 12 28.60 0.51 -22.67
N LEU A 13 27.73 0.52 -23.66
CA LEU A 13 26.35 0.96 -23.47
C LEU A 13 25.69 -0.02 -22.49
N PHE A 14 25.64 0.34 -21.22
CA PHE A 14 24.75 -0.27 -20.25
C PHE A 14 23.31 0.04 -20.67
N CYS A 15 22.79 -0.80 -21.54
CA CYS A 15 21.37 -0.84 -21.82
C CYS A 15 20.68 -1.39 -20.56
N CYS A 16 20.26 -0.49 -19.67
CA CYS A 16 19.32 -0.83 -18.60
C CYS A 16 18.00 -1.26 -19.26
N THR A 17 17.92 -2.52 -19.66
CA THR A 17 16.65 -3.14 -19.98
C THR A 17 15.87 -3.26 -18.67
N THR A 18 15.03 -2.27 -18.39
CA THR A 18 13.93 -2.42 -17.47
C THR A 18 13.08 -3.58 -17.99
N LYS A 19 13.29 -4.74 -17.39
CA LYS A 19 12.48 -5.93 -17.63
C LYS A 19 11.08 -5.64 -17.13
N THR A 20 10.28 -4.99 -17.96
CA THR A 20 8.84 -4.93 -17.78
C THR A 20 8.35 -6.36 -17.78
N ARG A 21 8.08 -6.91 -16.60
CA ARG A 21 7.54 -8.25 -16.45
C ARG A 21 6.15 -8.20 -17.08
N LYS A 22 6.04 -8.64 -18.35
CA LYS A 22 4.75 -8.89 -18.99
C LYS A 22 3.98 -9.82 -18.05
N VAL A 23 2.91 -9.30 -17.47
CA VAL A 23 1.93 -10.12 -16.78
C VAL A 23 1.30 -10.98 -17.85
N THR A 24 1.70 -12.24 -17.91
CA THR A 24 1.07 -13.21 -18.79
C THR A 24 -0.30 -13.50 -18.20
N THR A 25 -1.34 -12.91 -18.77
CA THR A 25 -2.72 -13.19 -18.41
C THR A 25 -3.07 -14.59 -18.90
N VAL A 26 -3.13 -15.54 -17.97
CA VAL A 26 -3.77 -16.82 -18.19
C VAL A 26 -5.26 -16.60 -18.01
N HIS A 27 -6.02 -16.69 -19.08
CA HIS A 27 -7.47 -16.49 -19.07
C HIS A 27 -8.20 -17.79 -18.73
N SER A 28 -8.73 -17.87 -17.51
CA SER A 28 -9.97 -18.58 -17.24
C SER A 28 -10.99 -17.60 -16.65
N PRO A 29 -12.28 -17.68 -16.99
CA PRO A 29 -13.29 -16.72 -16.49
C PRO A 29 -13.47 -16.71 -14.97
N ASN A 30 -12.89 -17.66 -14.25
CA ASN A 30 -13.02 -17.84 -12.80
C ASN A 30 -11.67 -17.89 -12.05
N ASP A 31 -10.54 -17.58 -12.69
CA ASP A 31 -9.25 -17.66 -12.02
C ASP A 31 -8.97 -16.40 -11.24
N THR A 32 -8.83 -16.59 -9.93
CA THR A 32 -8.27 -15.60 -9.02
C THR A 32 -6.76 -15.61 -9.22
N VAL A 33 -6.22 -14.59 -9.88
CA VAL A 33 -4.77 -14.43 -10.03
C VAL A 33 -4.24 -13.65 -8.84
N ASP A 34 -3.29 -14.22 -8.11
CA ASP A 34 -2.53 -13.48 -7.09
C ASP A 34 -1.60 -12.50 -7.81
N VAL A 35 -2.05 -11.27 -7.96
CA VAL A 35 -1.21 -10.20 -8.50
C VAL A 35 -0.52 -9.52 -7.33
N TYR A 36 0.78 -9.72 -7.21
CA TYR A 36 1.63 -8.90 -6.37
C TYR A 36 1.68 -7.50 -6.99
N ALA A 37 0.72 -6.68 -6.64
CA ALA A 37 0.67 -5.31 -7.12
C ALA A 37 1.74 -4.50 -6.38
N LYS A 38 2.95 -4.49 -6.93
CA LYS A 38 3.81 -3.32 -6.75
C LYS A 38 3.17 -2.22 -7.58
N ASP A 39 2.98 -1.04 -7.00
CA ASP A 39 2.76 0.09 -7.86
C ASP A 39 3.96 0.25 -8.81
N GLU A 40 3.81 1.04 -9.83
CA GLU A 40 4.86 1.34 -10.81
C GLU A 40 6.16 1.88 -10.19
N THR A 41 6.08 2.42 -8.97
CA THR A 41 7.21 2.99 -8.21
C THR A 41 7.77 2.00 -7.17
N GLY A 42 7.13 0.86 -6.95
CA GLY A 42 7.47 -0.10 -5.90
C GLY A 42 7.08 0.36 -4.49
N GLN A 43 6.32 1.45 -4.37
CA GLN A 43 5.81 1.95 -3.09
C GLN A 43 4.85 0.94 -2.47
N LYS A 44 4.94 0.75 -1.16
CA LYS A 44 4.07 -0.15 -0.40
C LYS A 44 3.30 0.53 0.73
N ILE A 45 3.62 1.77 1.07
CA ILE A 45 3.05 2.48 2.21
C ILE A 45 2.38 3.76 1.72
N TYR A 46 1.09 3.91 1.99
CA TYR A 46 0.25 4.95 1.43
C TYR A 46 -0.47 5.74 2.51
N ASN A 47 -0.33 7.06 2.46
CA ASN A 47 -1.21 7.99 3.16
C ASN A 47 -2.46 8.18 2.29
N VAL A 48 -3.60 7.65 2.75
CA VAL A 48 -4.87 7.74 2.01
C VAL A 48 -5.38 9.17 2.04
N ILE A 49 -5.87 9.65 0.91
CA ILE A 49 -6.50 10.99 0.81
C ILE A 49 -7.87 10.90 1.46
N SER A 50 -7.94 11.27 2.74
CA SER A 50 -9.11 10.99 3.60
C SER A 50 -10.42 11.56 3.05
N GLU A 51 -10.39 12.77 2.49
CA GLU A 51 -11.58 13.42 1.93
C GLU A 51 -12.11 12.74 0.64
N LYS A 52 -11.22 12.04 -0.07
CA LYS A 52 -11.54 11.30 -1.31
C LYS A 52 -11.67 9.80 -1.07
N ALA A 53 -11.55 9.36 0.19
CA ALA A 53 -11.53 7.94 0.52
C ALA A 53 -12.85 7.26 0.15
N VAL A 54 -12.74 6.16 -0.61
CA VAL A 54 -13.85 5.34 -1.03
C VAL A 54 -13.60 3.88 -0.64
N THR A 55 -14.67 3.08 -0.63
CA THR A 55 -14.58 1.63 -0.51
C THR A 55 -14.01 0.99 -1.77
N ALA A 56 -13.79 -0.32 -1.74
CA ALA A 56 -13.40 -1.08 -2.93
C ALA A 56 -14.41 -0.95 -4.08
N ASN A 57 -15.70 -0.73 -3.76
CA ASN A 57 -16.79 -0.57 -4.73
C ASN A 57 -16.96 0.88 -5.23
N GLY A 58 -16.13 1.82 -4.72
CA GLY A 58 -16.21 3.23 -5.09
C GLY A 58 -17.19 4.07 -4.27
N ASP A 59 -17.84 3.52 -3.24
CA ASP A 59 -18.75 4.28 -2.37
C ASP A 59 -17.94 5.23 -1.48
N PRO A 60 -18.37 6.52 -1.32
CA PRO A 60 -17.77 7.45 -0.39
C PRO A 60 -17.70 6.86 1.03
N LEU A 61 -16.52 6.92 1.64
CA LEU A 61 -16.28 6.31 2.93
C LEU A 61 -16.89 7.17 4.05
N PHE A 62 -16.62 8.46 4.03
CA PHE A 62 -17.15 9.39 5.02
C PHE A 62 -18.48 10.00 4.58
N GLY A 63 -19.35 10.27 5.56
CA GLY A 63 -20.69 10.80 5.33
C GLY A 63 -21.72 9.75 4.88
N LYS A 64 -21.31 8.67 4.20
CA LYS A 64 -22.24 7.59 3.78
C LYS A 64 -22.10 6.32 4.62
N ILE A 65 -20.88 5.91 4.92
CA ILE A 65 -20.58 4.68 5.66
C ILE A 65 -20.10 5.01 7.08
N ARG A 66 -19.37 6.12 7.22
CA ARG A 66 -18.80 6.57 8.48
C ARG A 66 -19.27 7.98 8.80
N THR A 67 -19.58 8.21 10.08
CA THR A 67 -20.01 9.52 10.61
C THR A 67 -18.86 10.39 11.06
N GLU A 68 -17.66 9.83 11.18
CA GLU A 68 -16.46 10.55 11.58
C GLU A 68 -16.03 11.56 10.50
N VAL A 69 -15.31 12.58 10.91
CA VAL A 69 -14.83 13.64 10.01
C VAL A 69 -13.50 13.23 9.38
N PRO A 70 -13.38 13.23 8.04
CA PRO A 70 -12.12 12.92 7.38
C PRO A 70 -11.04 13.93 7.80
N LYS A 71 -9.82 13.45 8.04
CA LYS A 71 -8.67 14.29 8.39
C LYS A 71 -7.45 13.77 7.65
N GLN A 72 -6.98 14.53 6.67
CA GLN A 72 -5.72 14.22 6.00
C GLN A 72 -4.57 14.26 7.00
N LEU A 73 -3.78 13.19 7.07
CA LEU A 73 -2.56 13.18 7.86
C LEU A 73 -1.50 14.04 7.17
N ASN A 74 -0.88 14.93 7.93
CA ASN A 74 0.35 15.58 7.50
C ASN A 74 1.55 14.62 7.62
N ASP A 75 2.72 15.04 7.12
CA ASP A 75 3.90 14.17 7.10
C ASP A 75 4.34 13.72 8.51
N LYS A 76 4.26 14.59 9.50
CA LYS A 76 4.63 14.26 10.90
C LYS A 76 3.66 13.26 11.50
N GLU A 77 2.36 13.47 11.33
CA GLU A 77 1.30 12.59 11.79
C GLU A 77 1.42 11.21 11.11
N PHE A 78 1.70 11.18 9.82
CA PHE A 78 1.89 9.96 9.05
C PHE A 78 3.14 9.19 9.49
N GLU A 79 4.29 9.85 9.67
CA GLU A 79 5.52 9.22 10.17
C GLU A 79 5.34 8.69 11.60
N LEU A 80 4.62 9.42 12.46
CA LEU A 80 4.29 8.96 13.81
C LEU A 80 3.44 7.69 13.76
N ALA A 81 2.39 7.67 12.94
CA ALA A 81 1.54 6.50 12.78
C ALA A 81 2.35 5.27 12.30
N LYS A 82 3.22 5.42 11.30
CA LYS A 82 4.12 4.35 10.83
C LYS A 82 5.04 3.84 11.94
N THR A 83 5.57 4.76 12.74
CA THR A 83 6.45 4.41 13.86
C THR A 83 5.72 3.58 14.92
N ILE A 84 4.47 3.94 15.24
CA ILE A 84 3.62 3.20 16.18
C ILE A 84 3.37 1.78 15.66
N VAL A 85 2.95 1.65 14.39
CA VAL A 85 2.68 0.36 13.76
C VAL A 85 3.94 -0.52 13.73
N ARG A 86 5.09 0.05 13.33
CA ARG A 86 6.36 -0.68 13.30
C ARG A 86 6.74 -1.23 14.68
N LYS A 87 6.66 -0.40 15.72
CA LYS A 87 6.94 -0.81 17.10
C LYS A 87 5.95 -1.89 17.57
N TYR A 88 4.69 -1.75 17.20
CA TYR A 88 3.66 -2.70 17.56
C TYR A 88 3.91 -4.08 16.93
N ILE A 89 4.12 -4.14 15.62
CA ILE A 89 4.46 -5.37 14.89
C ILE A 89 5.72 -6.02 15.47
N HIS A 90 6.74 -5.23 15.79
CA HIS A 90 7.97 -5.75 16.39
C HIS A 90 7.73 -6.42 17.75
N ARG A 91 6.78 -5.93 18.54
CA ARG A 91 6.42 -6.56 19.83
C ARG A 91 5.53 -7.80 19.69
N HIS A 92 4.80 -7.92 18.58
CA HIS A 92 3.80 -8.98 18.32
C HIS A 92 4.19 -9.86 17.12
N GLN A 93 5.48 -10.17 16.98
CA GLN A 93 6.01 -10.94 15.83
C GLN A 93 5.37 -12.33 15.66
N ALA A 94 4.82 -12.90 16.73
CA ALA A 94 4.08 -14.16 16.65
C ALA A 94 2.83 -14.05 15.79
N ASP A 95 2.18 -12.85 15.74
CA ASP A 95 0.89 -12.63 15.10
C ASP A 95 0.98 -11.82 13.80
N TYR A 96 2.16 -11.30 13.47
CA TYR A 96 2.41 -10.44 12.32
C TYR A 96 3.56 -10.93 11.46
N LEU A 97 3.54 -10.58 10.18
CA LEU A 97 4.72 -10.64 9.31
C LEU A 97 5.63 -9.42 9.59
N PRO A 98 6.88 -9.42 9.14
CA PRO A 98 7.75 -8.25 9.22
C PRO A 98 7.09 -7.01 8.62
N PHE A 99 7.28 -5.84 9.24
CA PHE A 99 6.66 -4.57 8.84
C PHE A 99 6.76 -4.28 7.33
N ASP A 100 7.95 -4.48 6.74
CA ASP A 100 8.20 -4.18 5.33
C ASP A 100 7.63 -5.23 4.36
N SER A 101 7.07 -6.33 4.88
CA SER A 101 6.39 -7.36 4.09
C SER A 101 4.96 -6.93 3.70
N TYR A 102 4.41 -5.92 4.37
CA TYR A 102 3.06 -5.46 4.12
C TYR A 102 2.98 -4.33 3.10
N PHE A 103 1.93 -4.36 2.29
CA PHE A 103 1.32 -3.15 1.77
C PHE A 103 0.52 -2.52 2.90
N GLN A 104 0.59 -1.20 3.02
CA GLN A 104 0.03 -0.48 4.17
C GLN A 104 -0.74 0.74 3.69
N GLN A 105 -1.96 0.90 4.18
CA GLN A 105 -2.77 2.10 3.96
C GLN A 105 -3.10 2.73 5.30
N TYR A 106 -2.91 4.03 5.42
CA TYR A 106 -3.20 4.82 6.61
C TYR A 106 -4.29 5.83 6.29
N LEU A 107 -5.42 5.75 6.97
CA LEU A 107 -6.58 6.60 6.79
C LEU A 107 -6.81 7.42 8.06
N GLY A 108 -6.57 8.74 7.98
CA GLY A 108 -6.79 9.65 9.09
C GLY A 108 -8.23 10.15 9.16
N TYR A 109 -8.76 10.29 10.37
CA TYR A 109 -10.07 10.87 10.65
C TYR A 109 -10.14 11.38 12.09
N LYS A 110 -11.12 12.25 12.36
CA LYS A 110 -11.45 12.67 13.72
C LYS A 110 -12.71 11.97 14.20
N LYS A 111 -12.65 11.44 15.40
CA LYS A 111 -13.77 10.89 16.16
C LYS A 111 -13.85 11.61 17.48
N GLU A 112 -14.94 12.34 17.72
CA GLU A 112 -15.12 13.12 18.95
C GLU A 112 -13.94 14.07 19.25
N GLY A 113 -13.40 14.69 18.19
CA GLY A 113 -12.24 15.60 18.29
C GLY A 113 -10.86 14.92 18.34
N ILE A 114 -10.80 13.62 18.60
CA ILE A 114 -9.55 12.83 18.72
C ILE A 114 -9.08 12.44 17.32
N LEU A 115 -7.78 12.57 17.06
CA LEU A 115 -7.18 12.11 15.80
C LEU A 115 -6.96 10.60 15.83
N MET A 116 -7.69 9.92 14.98
CA MET A 116 -7.63 8.48 14.78
C MET A 116 -7.02 8.13 13.42
N VAL A 117 -6.36 6.98 13.36
CA VAL A 117 -5.83 6.45 12.11
C VAL A 117 -6.19 4.98 11.98
N ASP A 118 -6.94 4.63 10.95
CA ASP A 118 -7.13 3.24 10.56
C ASP A 118 -5.98 2.81 9.64
N VAL A 119 -5.44 1.63 9.92
CA VAL A 119 -4.34 1.05 9.17
C VAL A 119 -4.75 -0.30 8.62
N ALA A 120 -4.67 -0.44 7.30
CA ALA A 120 -4.84 -1.72 6.63
C ALA A 120 -3.46 -2.28 6.27
N LEU A 121 -3.17 -3.50 6.74
CA LEU A 121 -1.94 -4.25 6.47
C LEU A 121 -2.29 -5.48 5.64
N PHE A 122 -1.64 -5.67 4.49
CA PHE A 122 -1.87 -6.85 3.65
C PHE A 122 -0.59 -7.25 2.90
N SER A 123 -0.25 -8.55 2.98
CA SER A 123 0.98 -9.09 2.37
C SER A 123 0.81 -9.42 0.90
N SER A 124 -0.41 -9.78 0.49
CA SER A 124 -0.76 -10.05 -0.90
C SER A 124 -2.15 -9.51 -1.19
N TYR A 125 -2.39 -9.13 -2.43
CA TYR A 125 -3.69 -8.65 -2.88
C TYR A 125 -4.20 -9.55 -4.00
N LYS A 126 -5.32 -10.25 -3.73
CA LYS A 126 -6.05 -10.97 -4.77
C LYS A 126 -6.92 -9.98 -5.53
N ILE A 127 -6.59 -9.76 -6.78
CA ILE A 127 -7.42 -8.98 -7.68
C ILE A 127 -8.29 -9.96 -8.44
N VAL A 128 -9.60 -9.84 -8.25
CA VAL A 128 -10.55 -10.48 -9.15
C VAL A 128 -10.60 -9.61 -10.41
N TYR A 129 -9.98 -10.08 -11.48
CA TYR A 129 -10.09 -9.42 -12.77
C TYR A 129 -11.52 -9.63 -13.31
N GLN A 130 -12.29 -8.56 -13.33
CA GLN A 130 -13.39 -8.49 -14.28
C GLN A 130 -12.83 -8.03 -15.62
N LYS A 131 -13.28 -8.69 -16.70
CA LYS A 131 -12.86 -8.41 -18.09
C LYS A 131 -12.98 -6.90 -18.36
N GLY A 132 -11.83 -6.22 -18.62
CA GLY A 132 -11.77 -4.81 -18.97
C GLY A 132 -11.38 -3.84 -17.84
N VAL A 133 -11.04 -4.31 -16.64
CA VAL A 133 -10.55 -3.45 -15.56
C VAL A 133 -9.04 -3.27 -15.72
N ALA A 134 -8.60 -2.03 -15.89
CA ALA A 134 -7.18 -1.66 -15.87
C ALA A 134 -6.55 -2.05 -14.52
N GLY A 135 -5.26 -2.36 -14.52
CA GLY A 135 -4.51 -2.72 -13.32
C GLY A 135 -4.66 -1.69 -12.20
N ILE A 136 -4.35 -2.09 -10.97
CA ILE A 136 -4.38 -1.18 -9.81
C ILE A 136 -3.27 -0.16 -9.95
N THR A 137 -3.65 1.12 -9.90
CA THR A 137 -2.72 2.25 -9.96
C THR A 137 -2.33 2.71 -8.55
N ARG A 138 -1.27 3.52 -8.46
CA ARG A 138 -0.89 4.21 -7.22
C ARG A 138 -2.04 5.04 -6.66
N GLU A 139 -2.83 5.68 -7.52
CA GLU A 139 -3.98 6.49 -7.12
C GLU A 139 -5.05 5.62 -6.46
N ASP A 140 -5.26 4.38 -6.92
CA ASP A 140 -6.19 3.45 -6.27
C ASP A 140 -5.81 3.18 -4.81
N TYR A 141 -4.51 3.04 -4.49
CA TYR A 141 -4.07 2.84 -3.11
C TYR A 141 -4.19 4.08 -2.23
N ARG A 142 -4.18 5.27 -2.83
CA ARG A 142 -4.33 6.54 -2.11
C ARG A 142 -5.78 6.94 -1.88
N VAL A 143 -6.71 6.37 -2.61
CA VAL A 143 -8.14 6.71 -2.58
C VAL A 143 -9.00 5.56 -2.09
N LYS A 144 -8.76 4.34 -2.57
CA LYS A 144 -9.56 3.15 -2.20
C LYS A 144 -8.99 2.51 -0.93
N PHE A 145 -9.59 2.82 0.21
CA PHE A 145 -9.21 2.19 1.47
C PHE A 145 -9.75 0.76 1.57
N LYS A 146 -8.89 -0.17 1.95
CA LYS A 146 -9.24 -1.59 2.04
C LYS A 146 -9.74 -1.93 3.44
N PHE A 147 -11.07 -2.11 3.55
CA PHE A 147 -11.64 -2.76 4.73
C PHE A 147 -11.35 -4.26 4.63
N LEU A 148 -10.29 -4.68 5.27
CA LEU A 148 -9.88 -6.07 5.25
C LEU A 148 -10.60 -6.84 6.37
N LYS A 149 -11.14 -8.00 6.03
CA LYS A 149 -11.43 -9.02 7.04
C LYS A 149 -10.08 -9.57 7.50
N ASP A 150 -9.89 -9.69 8.81
CA ASP A 150 -8.67 -10.32 9.35
C ASP A 150 -8.54 -11.75 8.80
N LEU A 151 -7.38 -12.09 8.28
CA LEU A 151 -7.01 -13.41 7.76
C LEU A 151 -5.61 -13.78 8.27
N GLY A 152 -5.50 -13.86 9.58
CA GLY A 152 -4.25 -14.22 10.24
C GLY A 152 -3.14 -13.19 9.98
N LYS A 153 -1.91 -13.66 9.78
CA LYS A 153 -0.74 -12.76 9.59
C LYS A 153 -0.76 -11.98 8.28
N GLU A 154 -1.49 -12.45 7.28
CA GLU A 154 -1.45 -11.87 5.93
C GLU A 154 -2.29 -10.61 5.78
N ARG A 155 -3.34 -10.47 6.60
CA ARG A 155 -4.25 -9.33 6.55
C ARG A 155 -4.65 -8.91 7.94
N LYS A 156 -4.30 -7.70 8.31
CA LYS A 156 -4.60 -7.11 9.61
C LYS A 156 -5.18 -5.71 9.44
N ARG A 157 -6.01 -5.33 10.38
CA ARG A 157 -6.46 -3.95 10.53
C ARG A 157 -6.14 -3.48 11.92
N LEU A 158 -5.55 -2.29 12.02
CA LEU A 158 -5.26 -1.64 13.29
C LEU A 158 -5.95 -0.29 13.33
N THR A 159 -6.35 0.14 14.51
CA THR A 159 -6.82 1.50 14.74
C THR A 159 -5.92 2.16 15.80
N ILE A 160 -5.38 3.32 15.47
CA ILE A 160 -4.48 4.10 16.31
C ILE A 160 -5.23 5.31 16.85
N ASN A 161 -5.15 5.54 18.16
CA ASN A 161 -5.39 6.86 18.73
C ASN A 161 -4.06 7.63 18.65
N LEU A 162 -3.96 8.55 17.68
CA LEU A 162 -2.69 9.21 17.38
C LEU A 162 -2.30 10.21 18.46
N ASP A 163 -3.27 10.87 19.09
CA ASP A 163 -3.03 11.83 20.17
C ASP A 163 -2.42 11.13 21.40
N LYS A 164 -2.79 9.89 21.66
CA LYS A 164 -2.23 9.07 22.75
C LYS A 164 -1.05 8.21 22.33
N GLY A 165 -0.78 8.07 21.04
CA GLY A 165 0.29 7.24 20.49
C GLY A 165 0.11 5.74 20.72
N VAL A 166 -1.15 5.24 20.79
CA VAL A 166 -1.46 3.83 21.10
C VAL A 166 -2.40 3.21 20.08
N ILE A 167 -2.28 1.90 19.90
CA ILE A 167 -3.25 1.09 19.15
C ILE A 167 -4.41 0.77 20.09
N VAL A 168 -5.63 0.99 19.61
CA VAL A 168 -6.87 0.85 20.39
C VAL A 168 -7.76 -0.28 19.90
N ASN A 169 -7.51 -0.81 18.71
CA ASN A 169 -8.23 -1.95 18.13
C ASN A 169 -7.37 -2.69 17.09
N GLU A 170 -7.53 -4.01 17.07
CA GLU A 170 -6.99 -4.96 16.09
C GLU A 170 -8.10 -5.61 15.29
#